data_30b23fed9a967fa7aed729da21f2343d
#
_entry.id   30b23fed9a967fa7aed729da21f2343d
#
_cell.length_a   1.000
_cell.length_b   1.000
_cell.length_c   1.000
_cell.angle_alpha   90.00
_cell.angle_beta   90.00
_cell.angle_gamma   90.00
#
_symmetry.space_group_name_H-M   'P 1'
#
loop_
_entity.id
_entity.type
_entity.pdbx_description
1 polymer ?
#
loop_
_entity_poly.entity_id
_entity_poly.type
_entity_poly.pdbx_seq_one_letter_code
_entity_poly.pdbx_strand_id
1 'polypeptide(L)'
;MYNYVYAERGVEFFRKTTSSKDELFYWIMSDFIYKVAFQYELENRVENRDGRRIAFNKVLDLMGIISDEWRLKAQHEIDDILTKNPYIDTLN
;
A
#
# COMPACT_ATOMS: atom_id res chain seq x y z
N MET A 1 -17.53 -7.77 -15.46
CA MET A 1 -16.33 -7.98 -14.61
C MET A 1 -15.30 -6.90 -14.88
N TYR A 2 -14.68 -6.39 -13.84
CA TYR A 2 -13.67 -5.36 -13.96
C TYR A 2 -12.29 -5.98 -13.84
N ASN A 3 -11.35 -5.49 -14.65
CA ASN A 3 -9.96 -5.94 -14.62
C ASN A 3 -9.07 -4.81 -14.16
N TYR A 4 -8.15 -5.11 -13.23
CA TYR A 4 -7.10 -4.20 -12.85
C TYR A 4 -5.77 -4.83 -13.21
N VAL A 5 -5.04 -4.17 -14.10
CA VAL A 5 -3.77 -4.69 -14.62
C VAL A 5 -2.66 -3.71 -14.25
N TYR A 6 -1.61 -4.23 -13.62
CA TYR A 6 -0.41 -3.47 -13.36
C TYR A 6 0.65 -3.87 -14.37
N ALA A 7 1.09 -2.89 -15.15
CA ALA A 7 2.10 -3.12 -16.18
C ALA A 7 3.12 -1.99 -16.16
N GLU A 8 4.36 -2.31 -16.43
CA GLU A 8 5.44 -1.34 -16.53
C GLU A 8 6.35 -1.75 -17.66
N ARG A 9 6.69 -0.78 -18.53
CA ARG A 9 7.54 -1.02 -19.71
C ARG A 9 7.01 -2.13 -20.61
N GLY A 10 5.69 -2.24 -20.71
CA GLY A 10 5.05 -3.25 -21.55
C GLY A 10 4.97 -4.64 -20.93
N VAL A 11 5.44 -4.80 -19.69
CA VAL A 11 5.38 -6.08 -18.98
C VAL A 11 4.22 -6.03 -17.98
N GLU A 12 3.33 -7.02 -18.07
CA GLU A 12 2.23 -7.16 -17.13
C GLU A 12 2.71 -7.89 -15.89
N PHE A 13 2.75 -7.20 -14.72
CA PHE A 13 3.19 -7.78 -13.46
C PHE A 13 2.10 -8.57 -12.77
N PHE A 14 0.86 -8.09 -12.79
CA PHE A 14 -0.26 -8.83 -12.25
C PHE A 14 -1.57 -8.34 -12.86
N ARG A 15 -2.58 -9.18 -12.73
CA ARG A 15 -3.94 -8.85 -13.14
C ARG A 15 -4.90 -9.27 -12.03
N LYS A 16 -5.76 -8.35 -11.62
CA LYS A 16 -6.85 -8.62 -10.69
C LYS A 16 -8.17 -8.42 -11.39
N THR A 17 -9.14 -9.27 -11.09
CA THR A 17 -10.48 -9.17 -11.66
C THR A 17 -11.53 -9.15 -10.57
N THR A 18 -12.60 -8.38 -10.77
CA THR A 18 -13.71 -8.32 -9.85
C THR A 18 -14.95 -7.83 -10.58
N SER A 19 -16.13 -8.22 -10.09
CA SER A 19 -17.40 -7.67 -10.55
C SER A 19 -17.87 -6.49 -9.69
N SER A 20 -17.13 -6.12 -8.65
CA SER A 20 -17.46 -5.04 -7.75
C SER A 20 -16.74 -3.75 -8.14
N LYS A 21 -17.52 -2.68 -8.38
CA LYS A 21 -16.96 -1.35 -8.65
C LYS A 21 -16.21 -0.80 -7.44
N ASP A 22 -16.72 -1.07 -6.24
CA ASP A 22 -16.09 -0.58 -5.01
C ASP A 22 -14.71 -1.21 -4.82
N GLU A 23 -14.59 -2.50 -5.10
CA GLU A 23 -13.31 -3.20 -5.00
C GLU A 23 -12.32 -2.68 -6.05
N LEU A 24 -12.78 -2.49 -7.29
CA LEU A 24 -11.95 -1.92 -8.34
C LEU A 24 -11.46 -0.53 -7.94
N PHE A 25 -12.36 0.30 -7.43
CA PHE A 25 -12.01 1.66 -7.01
C PHE A 25 -11.00 1.64 -5.87
N TYR A 26 -11.17 0.72 -4.92
CA TYR A 26 -10.20 0.52 -3.84
C TYR A 26 -8.82 0.18 -4.39
N TRP A 27 -8.74 -0.75 -5.35
CA TRP A 27 -7.45 -1.13 -5.94
C TRP A 27 -6.74 0.04 -6.59
N ILE A 28 -7.48 0.87 -7.36
CA ILE A 28 -6.93 2.03 -8.04
C ILE A 28 -6.44 3.07 -7.03
N MET A 29 -7.26 3.37 -6.05
CA MET A 29 -6.92 4.36 -5.02
C MET A 29 -5.79 3.85 -4.12
N SER A 30 -5.79 2.57 -3.82
CA SER A 30 -4.73 1.95 -3.02
C SER A 30 -3.38 2.09 -3.71
N ASP A 31 -3.32 1.80 -5.01
CA ASP A 31 -2.08 1.96 -5.77
C ASP A 31 -1.55 3.40 -5.70
N PHE A 32 -2.44 4.36 -5.89
CA PHE A 32 -2.09 5.77 -5.81
C PHE A 32 -1.60 6.16 -4.40
N ILE A 33 -2.32 5.71 -3.38
CA ILE A 33 -2.00 6.02 -1.98
C ILE A 33 -0.66 5.43 -1.58
N TYR A 34 -0.36 4.19 -2.01
CA TYR A 34 0.94 3.58 -1.74
C TYR A 34 2.07 4.37 -2.40
N LYS A 35 1.87 4.85 -3.61
CA LYS A 35 2.88 5.68 -4.29
C LYS A 35 3.15 6.97 -3.54
N VAL A 36 2.09 7.65 -3.10
CA VAL A 36 2.22 8.87 -2.31
C VAL A 36 2.91 8.59 -0.97
N ALA A 37 2.54 7.49 -0.32
CA ALA A 37 3.11 7.12 0.97
C ALA A 37 4.60 6.80 0.87
N PHE A 38 5.02 6.09 -0.16
CA PHE A 38 6.43 5.77 -0.36
C PHE A 38 7.23 7.00 -0.77
N GLN A 39 6.63 7.93 -1.51
CA GLN A 39 7.26 9.21 -1.80
C GLN A 39 7.47 10.01 -0.50
N TYR A 40 6.46 10.02 0.36
CA TYR A 40 6.57 10.66 1.68
C TYR A 40 7.70 10.04 2.51
N GLU A 41 7.84 8.71 2.46
CA GLU A 41 8.91 8.00 3.15
C GLU A 41 10.29 8.47 2.68
N LEU A 42 10.47 8.60 1.36
CA LEU A 42 11.74 9.05 0.79
C LEU A 42 12.12 10.45 1.30
N GLU A 43 11.13 11.32 1.49
CA GLU A 43 11.34 12.69 1.97
C GLU A 43 11.56 12.77 3.48
N ASN A 44 11.13 11.75 4.22
CA ASN A 44 11.15 11.73 5.69
C ASN A 44 11.89 10.51 6.24
N ARG A 45 12.85 10.02 5.47
CA ARG A 45 13.57 8.79 5.83
C ARG A 45 14.32 8.93 7.15
N VAL A 46 14.17 7.92 7.99
CA VAL A 46 14.86 7.85 9.28
C VAL A 46 15.95 6.79 9.17
N GLU A 47 17.16 7.18 9.53
CA GLU A 47 18.32 6.29 9.50
C GLU A 47 18.14 5.15 10.49
N ASN A 48 18.58 3.95 10.12
CA ASN A 48 18.51 2.73 10.92
C ASN A 48 17.10 2.21 11.17
N ARG A 49 16.12 2.68 10.37
CA ARG A 49 14.75 2.20 10.45
C ARG A 49 14.28 1.67 9.10
N ASP A 50 13.41 0.67 9.15
CA ASP A 50 12.79 0.17 7.93
C ASP A 50 11.83 1.23 7.40
N GLY A 51 12.09 1.72 6.18
CA GLY A 51 11.28 2.76 5.56
C GLY A 51 9.82 2.40 5.41
N ARG A 52 9.50 1.10 5.33
CA ARG A 52 8.11 0.64 5.24
C ARG A 52 7.29 1.07 6.44
N ARG A 53 7.91 1.22 7.62
CA ARG A 53 7.20 1.67 8.81
C ARG A 53 6.56 3.05 8.59
N ILE A 54 7.32 3.98 8.03
CA ILE A 54 6.82 5.32 7.72
C ILE A 54 5.79 5.26 6.61
N ALA A 55 6.08 4.50 5.54
CA ALA A 55 5.19 4.41 4.39
C ALA A 55 3.85 3.77 4.77
N PHE A 56 3.87 2.65 5.49
CA PHE A 56 2.63 1.96 5.87
C PHE A 56 1.78 2.79 6.83
N ASN A 57 2.40 3.50 7.79
CA ASN A 57 1.66 4.39 8.66
C ASN A 57 0.99 5.51 7.86
N LYS A 58 1.67 6.03 6.84
CA LYS A 58 1.10 7.06 5.98
C LYS A 58 -0.06 6.51 5.14
N VAL A 59 0.05 5.27 4.66
CA VAL A 59 -1.05 4.59 3.96
C VAL A 59 -2.30 4.56 4.84
N LEU A 60 -2.13 4.14 6.10
CA LEU A 60 -3.26 4.03 7.02
C LEU A 60 -3.88 5.40 7.33
N ASP A 61 -3.06 6.44 7.49
CA ASP A 61 -3.55 7.80 7.70
C ASP A 61 -4.38 8.27 6.51
N LEU A 62 -3.88 8.08 5.31
CA LEU A 62 -4.57 8.52 4.09
C LEU A 62 -5.84 7.72 3.84
N MET A 63 -5.80 6.41 4.06
CA MET A 63 -6.99 5.56 3.93
C MET A 63 -8.07 5.97 4.93
N GLY A 64 -7.68 6.28 6.17
CA GLY A 64 -8.62 6.70 7.21
C GLY A 64 -9.31 8.01 6.91
N ILE A 65 -8.68 8.90 6.16
CA ILE A 65 -9.31 10.15 5.70
C ILE A 65 -10.45 9.85 4.73
N ILE A 66 -10.27 8.83 3.89
CA ILE A 66 -11.26 8.46 2.87
C ILE A 66 -12.36 7.60 3.46
N SER A 67 -11.99 6.56 4.23
CA SER A 67 -12.96 5.58 4.73
C SER A 67 -12.32 4.72 5.82
N ASP A 68 -13.01 4.59 6.96
CA ASP A 68 -12.56 3.70 8.04
C ASP A 68 -12.50 2.25 7.56
N GLU A 69 -13.43 1.85 6.71
CA GLU A 69 -13.47 0.51 6.14
C GLU A 69 -12.23 0.25 5.29
N TRP A 70 -11.83 1.22 4.48
CA TRP A 70 -10.62 1.12 3.66
C TRP A 70 -9.37 1.06 4.53
N ARG A 71 -9.33 1.82 5.62
CA ARG A 71 -8.22 1.79 6.56
C ARG A 71 -8.06 0.39 7.16
N LEU A 72 -9.16 -0.22 7.59
CA LEU A 72 -9.14 -1.57 8.14
C LEU A 72 -8.67 -2.58 7.09
N LYS A 73 -9.14 -2.44 5.86
CA LYS A 73 -8.76 -3.31 4.76
C LYS A 73 -7.26 -3.20 4.48
N ALA A 74 -6.74 -1.98 4.44
CA ALA A 74 -5.31 -1.74 4.26
C ALA A 74 -4.50 -2.29 5.44
N GLN A 75 -5.01 -2.16 6.66
CA GLN A 75 -4.35 -2.69 7.85
C GLN A 75 -4.18 -4.21 7.74
N HIS A 76 -5.22 -4.93 7.30
CA HIS A 76 -5.13 -6.38 7.09
C HIS A 76 -4.09 -6.73 6.04
N GLU A 77 -4.05 -5.98 4.95
CA GLU A 77 -3.07 -6.20 3.88
C GLU A 77 -1.63 -5.98 4.39
N ILE A 78 -1.43 -4.91 5.16
CA ILE A 78 -0.12 -4.59 5.73
C ILE A 78 0.30 -5.65 6.75
N ASP A 79 -0.63 -6.09 7.61
CA ASP A 79 -0.36 -7.15 8.59
C ASP A 79 0.09 -8.42 7.89
N ASP A 80 -0.54 -8.76 6.77
CA ASP A 80 -0.19 -9.93 5.97
C ASP A 80 1.22 -9.80 5.40
N ILE A 81 1.56 -8.62 4.87
CA ILE A 81 2.90 -8.35 4.35
C ILE A 81 3.94 -8.49 5.47
N LEU A 82 3.66 -7.93 6.64
CA LEU A 82 4.61 -7.95 7.76
C LEU A 82 4.74 -9.32 8.40
N THR A 83 3.72 -10.18 8.28
CA THR A 83 3.81 -11.55 8.72
C THR A 83 4.87 -12.31 7.92
N LYS A 84 4.93 -12.04 6.62
CA LYS A 84 5.89 -12.68 5.71
C LYS A 84 7.25 -11.99 5.72
N ASN A 85 7.25 -10.67 5.90
CA ASN A 85 8.47 -9.84 5.84
C ASN A 85 8.43 -8.79 6.95
N PRO A 86 8.77 -9.17 8.20
CA PRO A 86 8.74 -8.24 9.34
C PRO A 86 9.64 -7.03 9.13
N TYR A 87 9.38 -5.97 9.88
CA TYR A 87 10.23 -4.79 9.86
C TYR A 87 11.66 -5.14 10.26
N ILE A 88 12.60 -4.50 9.58
CA ILE A 88 14.02 -4.63 9.87
C ILE A 88 14.54 -3.26 10.27
N ASP A 89 14.75 -3.07 11.57
CA ASP A 89 15.37 -1.85 12.08
C ASP A 89 16.80 -2.18 12.49
N THR A 90 17.73 -1.31 12.12
CA THR A 90 19.13 -1.48 12.49
C THR A 90 19.35 -0.80 13.85
N LEU A 91 19.80 -1.56 14.84
CA LEU A 91 20.11 -1.05 16.17
C LEU A 91 21.61 -0.86 16.30
N ASN A 92 22.01 0.34 16.68
CA ASN A 92 23.40 0.67 16.91
C ASN A 92 23.64 1.01 18.36
#